data_e9219bb91541a031a9fe79a594e75d85
#
_entry.id   e9219bb91541a031a9fe79a594e75d85
#
_cell.length_a   1.000
_cell.length_b   1.000
_cell.length_c   1.000
_cell.angle_alpha   90.00
_cell.angle_beta   90.00
_cell.angle_gamma   90.00
#
_symmetry.space_group_name_H-M   'P 1'
#
loop_
_entity.id
_entity.type
_entity.pdbx_description
1 polymer ?
#
loop_
_entity_poly.entity_id
_entity_poly.type
_entity_poly.pdbx_seq_one_letter_code
_entity_poly.pdbx_strand_id
1 'polypeptide(L)'
;MISGPTRDAAREVVITGAGVCSRFGDDVATTEAVLRTACAVPFDVWEPAKPYEARSRLCGLYRGPLAGTKHEVRGMGRAARLAYHAALIALAQARLERRDIAVVAGSGTGDVATLNEVQTKLDERKTTRSVSPVALPRMMASTVSANLATVLRTTGPAFGVTAACATGGINIAVAAQLIALGHVPAALAGGAEAADSLFHAGFEAMRAYNDDGPAPDPLRASRPYAADRTGFVFGEGAGIVVLETRASATARGAEILGVVHGSGMSANGSGDMVSPSAPGAVAAMQAALRQAGLSPEDIDYVNTHGTSTPVGDVVEIDALRTVFRGRRVPYSSTKGYTGHPISAGGALEAIFTCAMLRGGWIAPSIHAEPLDAALADYPPVTAPTTQELRHALSNSLGFGGTNVCLVLGRP
;
A
#
# COMPACT_ATOMS: atom_id res chain seq x y z
N MET A 1 6.44 32.78 14.14
CA MET A 1 6.64 31.34 14.48
C MET A 1 5.43 30.90 15.26
N ILE A 2 4.52 30.17 14.63
CA ILE A 2 3.40 29.53 15.35
C ILE A 2 3.99 28.25 15.92
N SER A 3 4.19 28.21 17.24
CA SER A 3 4.54 26.98 17.96
C SER A 3 3.43 25.97 17.67
N GLY A 4 3.77 24.89 16.97
CA GLY A 4 2.85 23.79 16.77
C GLY A 4 2.38 23.26 18.14
N PRO A 5 1.16 22.72 18.22
CA PRO A 5 0.65 22.19 19.47
C PRO A 5 1.62 21.11 19.98
N THR A 6 2.04 21.23 21.25
CA THR A 6 2.78 20.17 21.93
C THR A 6 1.97 18.88 21.81
N ARG A 7 2.56 17.84 21.23
CA ARG A 7 1.90 16.53 21.10
C ARG A 7 1.50 16.05 22.49
N ASP A 8 0.22 15.91 22.71
CA ASP A 8 -0.30 15.19 23.85
C ASP A 8 0.03 13.71 23.63
N ALA A 9 0.95 13.17 24.42
CA ALA A 9 1.36 11.76 24.34
C ALA A 9 0.16 10.81 24.49
N ALA A 10 -0.91 11.24 25.16
CA ALA A 10 -2.14 10.46 25.29
C ALA A 10 -2.90 10.30 23.95
N ARG A 11 -2.69 11.21 23.00
CA ARG A 11 -3.32 11.20 21.67
C ARG A 11 -2.40 10.68 20.55
N GLU A 12 -1.22 10.18 20.89
CA GLU A 12 -0.34 9.53 19.93
C GLU A 12 -1.06 8.31 19.32
N VAL A 13 -1.00 8.21 17.99
CA VAL A 13 -1.71 7.14 17.25
C VAL A 13 -0.76 5.97 17.04
N VAL A 14 -1.23 4.79 17.42
CA VAL A 14 -0.47 3.54 17.32
C VAL A 14 -1.20 2.50 16.49
N ILE A 15 -0.42 1.60 15.89
CA ILE A 15 -0.91 0.41 15.19
C ILE A 15 -0.92 -0.73 16.20
N THR A 16 -2.08 -1.36 16.41
CA THR A 16 -2.24 -2.50 17.34
C THR A 16 -2.65 -3.79 16.65
N GLY A 17 -2.95 -3.73 15.35
CA GLY A 17 -3.21 -4.90 14.53
C GLY A 17 -2.83 -4.64 13.09
N ALA A 18 -2.37 -5.67 12.42
CA ALA A 18 -1.99 -5.66 11.02
C ALA A 18 -2.46 -6.94 10.33
N GLY A 19 -3.13 -6.79 9.21
CA GLY A 19 -3.53 -7.91 8.34
C GLY A 19 -3.03 -7.67 6.93
N VAL A 20 -2.49 -8.70 6.34
CA VAL A 20 -1.96 -8.69 4.99
C VAL A 20 -2.63 -9.75 4.13
N CYS A 21 -2.81 -9.46 2.86
CA CYS A 21 -2.98 -10.44 1.81
C CYS A 21 -1.95 -10.09 0.74
N SER A 22 -1.05 -10.98 0.43
CA SER A 22 -0.04 -10.80 -0.60
C SER A 22 0.22 -12.13 -1.32
N ARG A 23 1.06 -12.13 -2.32
CA ARG A 23 1.49 -13.36 -2.99
C ARG A 23 2.21 -14.36 -2.06
N PHE A 24 2.63 -13.91 -0.87
CA PHE A 24 3.25 -14.77 0.15
C PHE A 24 2.25 -15.34 1.13
N GLY A 25 0.95 -15.05 0.96
CA GLY A 25 -0.12 -15.47 1.85
C GLY A 25 -0.69 -14.31 2.66
N ASP A 26 -1.25 -14.64 3.81
CA ASP A 26 -1.97 -13.75 4.73
C ASP A 26 -1.31 -13.66 6.13
N ASP A 27 -0.18 -14.34 6.29
CA ASP A 27 0.60 -14.30 7.53
C ASP A 27 1.71 -13.24 7.45
N VAL A 28 1.68 -12.29 8.37
CA VAL A 28 2.69 -11.23 8.46
C VAL A 28 4.08 -11.81 8.72
N ALA A 29 4.19 -12.85 9.57
CA ALA A 29 5.47 -13.46 9.89
C ALA A 29 6.10 -14.17 8.68
N THR A 30 5.29 -14.84 7.86
CA THR A 30 5.75 -15.44 6.60
C THR A 30 6.28 -14.38 5.64
N THR A 31 5.53 -13.27 5.48
CA THR A 31 5.98 -12.16 4.61
C THR A 31 7.27 -11.53 5.17
N GLU A 32 7.35 -11.32 6.47
CA GLU A 32 8.56 -10.82 7.15
C GLU A 32 9.77 -11.72 6.90
N ALA A 33 9.61 -13.04 7.00
CA ALA A 33 10.69 -13.99 6.73
C ALA A 33 11.20 -13.89 5.29
N VAL A 34 10.30 -13.78 4.30
CA VAL A 34 10.66 -13.59 2.89
C VAL A 34 11.47 -12.30 2.69
N LEU A 35 11.00 -11.19 3.24
CA LEU A 35 11.65 -9.88 3.12
C LEU A 35 13.03 -9.88 3.80
N ARG A 36 13.13 -10.46 4.98
CA ARG A 36 14.33 -10.48 5.81
C ARG A 36 15.44 -11.35 5.21
N THR A 37 15.07 -12.45 4.55
CA THR A 37 16.02 -13.39 3.93
C THR A 37 16.34 -13.06 2.48
N ALA A 38 15.78 -11.98 1.92
CA ALA A 38 15.91 -11.64 0.51
C ALA A 38 15.49 -12.78 -0.44
N CYS A 39 14.49 -13.57 -0.02
CA CYS A 39 14.03 -14.71 -0.80
C CYS A 39 13.25 -14.27 -2.03
N ALA A 40 13.84 -14.42 -3.21
CA ALA A 40 13.15 -14.19 -4.46
C ALA A 40 12.16 -15.35 -4.72
N VAL A 41 10.94 -15.00 -5.09
CA VAL A 41 9.89 -15.96 -5.48
C VAL A 41 9.40 -15.59 -6.87
N PRO A 42 9.23 -16.55 -7.81
CA PRO A 42 8.77 -16.24 -9.17
C PRO A 42 7.37 -15.67 -9.16
N PHE A 43 7.11 -14.66 -9.98
CA PHE A 43 5.77 -14.13 -10.22
C PHE A 43 4.92 -15.15 -10.98
N ASP A 44 3.61 -15.11 -10.75
CA ASP A 44 2.67 -15.98 -11.43
C ASP A 44 2.44 -15.54 -12.86
N VAL A 45 2.22 -16.49 -13.78
CA VAL A 45 1.66 -16.19 -15.10
C VAL A 45 0.16 -15.95 -14.93
N TRP A 46 -0.30 -14.77 -15.31
CA TRP A 46 -1.70 -14.40 -15.22
C TRP A 46 -2.45 -14.78 -16.50
N GLU A 47 -3.12 -15.91 -16.45
CA GLU A 47 -3.84 -16.48 -17.61
C GLU A 47 -4.89 -15.55 -18.24
N PRO A 48 -5.65 -14.70 -17.47
CA PRO A 48 -6.59 -13.77 -18.08
C PRO A 48 -5.97 -12.74 -19.06
N ALA A 49 -4.66 -12.49 -18.99
CA ALA A 49 -3.97 -11.63 -19.94
C ALA A 49 -3.69 -12.31 -21.29
N LYS A 50 -3.72 -13.65 -21.33
CA LYS A 50 -3.32 -14.45 -22.50
C LYS A 50 -4.16 -14.20 -23.78
N PRO A 51 -5.50 -14.07 -23.71
CA PRO A 51 -6.32 -13.82 -24.88
C PRO A 51 -6.08 -12.46 -25.56
N TYR A 52 -5.49 -11.52 -24.86
CA TYR A 52 -5.29 -10.14 -25.31
C TYR A 52 -3.88 -9.89 -25.86
N GLU A 53 -3.06 -10.93 -26.02
CA GLU A 53 -1.65 -10.81 -26.46
C GLU A 53 -0.85 -9.81 -25.62
N ALA A 54 -1.19 -9.71 -24.32
CA ALA A 54 -0.54 -8.78 -23.39
C ALA A 54 0.98 -8.98 -23.38
N ARG A 55 1.73 -7.89 -23.40
CA ARG A 55 3.20 -7.89 -23.34
C ARG A 55 3.71 -8.42 -22.00
N SER A 56 3.07 -7.99 -20.91
CA SER A 56 3.33 -8.53 -19.58
C SER A 56 2.21 -9.49 -19.19
N ARG A 57 2.61 -10.68 -18.75
CA ARG A 57 1.68 -11.71 -18.25
C ARG A 57 1.98 -12.08 -16.82
N LEU A 58 2.90 -11.38 -16.17
CA LEU A 58 3.30 -11.68 -14.81
C LEU A 58 2.49 -10.86 -13.81
N CYS A 59 2.10 -11.51 -12.72
CA CYS A 59 1.35 -10.89 -11.64
C CYS A 59 1.70 -11.53 -10.28
N GLY A 60 1.71 -10.73 -9.22
CA GLY A 60 1.82 -11.24 -7.86
C GLY A 60 0.44 -11.55 -7.30
N LEU A 61 -0.05 -12.78 -7.45
CA LEU A 61 -1.40 -13.17 -7.07
C LEU A 61 -1.46 -13.70 -5.63
N TYR A 62 -2.49 -13.32 -4.88
CA TYR A 62 -2.83 -13.98 -3.62
C TYR A 62 -3.53 -15.32 -3.89
N ARG A 63 -2.95 -16.41 -3.39
CA ARG A 63 -3.43 -17.78 -3.62
C ARG A 63 -4.08 -18.42 -2.39
N GLY A 64 -4.08 -17.73 -1.26
CA GLY A 64 -4.66 -18.23 -0.03
C GLY A 64 -6.19 -18.28 -0.05
N PRO A 65 -6.82 -19.00 0.90
CA PRO A 65 -8.26 -18.98 1.08
C PRO A 65 -8.71 -17.62 1.59
N LEU A 66 -9.88 -17.16 1.15
CA LEU A 66 -10.49 -15.94 1.65
C LEU A 66 -11.62 -16.25 2.61
N ALA A 67 -11.61 -15.62 3.78
CA ALA A 67 -12.61 -15.76 4.82
C ALA A 67 -14.00 -15.30 4.37
N GLY A 68 -14.99 -15.68 5.15
CA GLY A 68 -16.39 -15.28 5.05
C GLY A 68 -17.31 -16.33 4.44
N THR A 69 -18.53 -16.38 4.96
CA THR A 69 -19.61 -17.19 4.42
C THR A 69 -20.14 -16.60 3.11
N LYS A 70 -20.82 -17.41 2.30
CA LYS A 70 -21.45 -16.92 1.05
C LYS A 70 -22.38 -15.70 1.30
N HIS A 71 -23.03 -15.65 2.45
CA HIS A 71 -23.91 -14.54 2.82
C HIS A 71 -23.11 -13.26 3.11
N GLU A 72 -22.05 -13.34 3.87
CA GLU A 72 -21.20 -12.18 4.22
C GLU A 72 -20.54 -11.58 3.00
N VAL A 73 -19.97 -12.39 2.12
CA VAL A 73 -19.18 -11.92 0.98
C VAL A 73 -19.99 -11.68 -0.30
N ARG A 74 -21.31 -11.89 -0.31
CA ARG A 74 -22.12 -11.78 -1.54
C ARG A 74 -22.07 -10.42 -2.22
N GLY A 75 -21.88 -9.35 -1.44
CA GLY A 75 -21.76 -7.96 -1.91
C GLY A 75 -20.34 -7.51 -2.19
N MET A 76 -19.36 -8.41 -2.08
CA MET A 76 -17.93 -8.09 -2.22
C MET A 76 -17.38 -8.56 -3.56
N GLY A 77 -16.69 -7.69 -4.27
CA GLY A 77 -15.75 -8.07 -5.30
C GLY A 77 -14.43 -8.54 -4.69
N ARG A 78 -13.49 -8.96 -5.55
CA ARG A 78 -12.24 -9.58 -5.07
C ARG A 78 -11.42 -8.64 -4.16
N ALA A 79 -11.25 -7.37 -4.50
CA ALA A 79 -10.54 -6.40 -3.67
C ALA A 79 -11.18 -6.25 -2.27
N ALA A 80 -12.52 -6.15 -2.21
CA ALA A 80 -13.23 -6.06 -0.94
C ALA A 80 -13.11 -7.35 -0.11
N ARG A 81 -13.04 -8.53 -0.75
CA ARG A 81 -12.82 -9.81 -0.07
C ARG A 81 -11.40 -9.92 0.51
N LEU A 82 -10.39 -9.46 -0.23
CA LEU A 82 -9.02 -9.38 0.26
C LEU A 82 -8.93 -8.44 1.48
N ALA A 83 -9.54 -7.25 1.39
CA ALA A 83 -9.61 -6.30 2.49
C ALA A 83 -10.34 -6.88 3.72
N TYR A 84 -11.45 -7.60 3.50
CA TYR A 84 -12.20 -8.23 4.59
C TYR A 84 -11.38 -9.30 5.30
N HIS A 85 -10.68 -10.14 4.55
CA HIS A 85 -9.80 -11.16 5.11
C HIS A 85 -8.68 -10.53 5.93
N ALA A 86 -7.98 -9.53 5.38
CA ALA A 86 -6.95 -8.78 6.09
C ALA A 86 -7.50 -8.05 7.34
N ALA A 87 -8.72 -7.49 7.27
CA ALA A 87 -9.34 -6.82 8.40
C ALA A 87 -9.65 -7.79 9.57
N LEU A 88 -10.07 -9.02 9.28
CA LEU A 88 -10.28 -10.04 10.31
C LEU A 88 -8.98 -10.40 11.03
N ILE A 89 -7.88 -10.55 10.29
CA ILE A 89 -6.54 -10.82 10.86
C ILE A 89 -6.11 -9.64 11.74
N ALA A 90 -6.22 -8.41 11.24
CA ALA A 90 -5.84 -7.21 11.98
C ALA A 90 -6.65 -7.06 13.29
N LEU A 91 -7.97 -7.28 13.24
CA LEU A 91 -8.83 -7.22 14.42
C LEU A 91 -8.51 -8.32 15.44
N ALA A 92 -8.24 -9.54 14.97
CA ALA A 92 -7.87 -10.66 15.83
C ALA A 92 -6.54 -10.38 16.55
N GLN A 93 -5.53 -9.87 15.85
CA GLN A 93 -4.25 -9.47 16.44
C GLN A 93 -4.42 -8.33 17.45
N ALA A 94 -5.18 -7.31 17.07
CA ALA A 94 -5.47 -6.18 17.95
C ALA A 94 -6.31 -6.56 19.17
N ARG A 95 -7.05 -7.66 19.14
CA ARG A 95 -8.06 -8.04 20.13
C ARG A 95 -9.04 -6.89 20.41
N LEU A 96 -9.48 -6.22 19.32
CA LEU A 96 -10.35 -5.06 19.42
C LEU A 96 -11.82 -5.49 19.21
N GLU A 97 -12.63 -5.40 20.28
CA GLU A 97 -14.03 -5.89 20.25
C GLU A 97 -15.06 -4.77 20.03
N ARG A 98 -14.65 -3.49 20.15
CA ARG A 98 -15.56 -2.35 19.99
C ARG A 98 -16.04 -2.19 18.55
N ARG A 99 -17.24 -1.66 18.39
CA ARG A 99 -17.88 -1.46 17.08
C ARG A 99 -17.98 0.01 16.64
N ASP A 100 -17.79 0.94 17.54
CA ASP A 100 -17.79 2.40 17.27
C ASP A 100 -16.49 2.90 16.65
N ILE A 101 -15.90 2.08 15.76
CA ILE A 101 -14.67 2.37 15.05
C ILE A 101 -14.96 2.86 13.64
N ALA A 102 -14.08 3.71 13.12
CA ALA A 102 -14.11 4.09 11.71
C ALA A 102 -13.61 2.96 10.79
N VAL A 103 -14.07 2.95 9.55
CA VAL A 103 -13.50 2.16 8.47
C VAL A 103 -13.05 3.10 7.37
N VAL A 104 -11.74 3.28 7.23
CA VAL A 104 -11.13 4.17 6.23
C VAL A 104 -10.28 3.32 5.29
N ALA A 105 -10.91 2.70 4.31
CA ALA A 105 -10.26 1.76 3.41
C ALA A 105 -10.86 1.83 1.99
N GLY A 106 -10.01 1.63 0.98
CA GLY A 106 -10.43 1.76 -0.42
C GLY A 106 -9.66 0.88 -1.38
N SER A 107 -10.06 0.94 -2.65
CA SER A 107 -9.34 0.39 -3.81
C SER A 107 -9.24 1.46 -4.89
N GLY A 108 -8.40 1.22 -5.90
CA GLY A 108 -8.22 2.16 -7.01
C GLY A 108 -9.44 2.24 -7.94
N THR A 109 -10.11 1.12 -8.13
CA THR A 109 -11.13 0.99 -9.19
C THR A 109 -12.44 0.33 -8.76
N GLY A 110 -12.59 -0.10 -7.51
CA GLY A 110 -13.71 -0.93 -7.09
C GLY A 110 -13.60 -2.35 -7.66
N ASP A 111 -14.71 -2.92 -8.15
CA ASP A 111 -14.72 -4.24 -8.78
C ASP A 111 -15.02 -4.13 -10.29
N VAL A 112 -13.97 -3.93 -11.06
CA VAL A 112 -14.02 -3.78 -12.51
C VAL A 112 -14.55 -5.05 -13.18
N ALA A 113 -14.22 -6.23 -12.64
CA ALA A 113 -14.72 -7.50 -13.16
C ALA A 113 -16.26 -7.57 -13.12
N THR A 114 -16.88 -7.15 -12.02
CA THR A 114 -18.35 -7.07 -11.93
C THR A 114 -18.93 -6.03 -12.89
N LEU A 115 -18.27 -4.89 -13.07
CA LEU A 115 -18.71 -3.86 -14.02
C LEU A 115 -18.72 -4.41 -15.44
N ASN A 116 -17.66 -5.10 -15.86
CA ASN A 116 -17.58 -5.75 -17.17
C ASN A 116 -18.64 -6.87 -17.35
N GLU A 117 -18.84 -7.69 -16.31
CA GLU A 117 -19.90 -8.73 -16.31
C GLU A 117 -21.28 -8.12 -16.54
N VAL A 118 -21.59 -7.02 -15.84
CA VAL A 118 -22.87 -6.31 -15.99
C VAL A 118 -23.03 -5.77 -17.38
N GLN A 119 -22.02 -5.11 -17.94
CA GLN A 119 -22.05 -4.56 -19.29
C GLN A 119 -22.29 -5.67 -20.33
N THR A 120 -21.52 -6.75 -20.25
CA THR A 120 -21.66 -7.90 -21.14
C THR A 120 -23.09 -8.49 -21.12
N LYS A 121 -23.65 -8.69 -19.92
CA LYS A 121 -25.03 -9.21 -19.77
C LYS A 121 -26.09 -8.27 -20.34
N LEU A 122 -25.91 -6.95 -20.18
CA LEU A 122 -26.82 -5.98 -20.77
C LEU A 122 -26.74 -5.98 -22.31
N ASP A 123 -25.53 -6.11 -22.85
CA ASP A 123 -25.34 -6.15 -24.30
C ASP A 123 -25.87 -7.42 -24.95
N GLU A 124 -25.71 -8.56 -24.30
CA GLU A 124 -26.21 -9.85 -24.79
C GLU A 124 -27.73 -10.00 -24.62
N ARG A 125 -28.27 -9.63 -23.46
CA ARG A 125 -29.65 -9.97 -23.07
C ARG A 125 -30.64 -8.83 -23.26
N LYS A 126 -30.16 -7.60 -23.46
CA LYS A 126 -30.96 -6.39 -23.66
C LYS A 126 -32.04 -6.20 -22.56
N THR A 127 -31.79 -6.65 -21.33
CA THR A 127 -32.70 -6.53 -20.20
C THR A 127 -31.95 -6.36 -18.88
N THR A 128 -32.44 -5.45 -18.02
CA THR A 128 -31.92 -5.23 -16.66
C THR A 128 -32.20 -6.42 -15.74
N ARG A 129 -33.16 -7.29 -16.08
CA ARG A 129 -33.51 -8.48 -15.27
C ARG A 129 -32.36 -9.49 -15.20
N SER A 130 -31.38 -9.40 -16.08
CA SER A 130 -30.20 -10.25 -16.09
C SER A 130 -29.11 -9.79 -15.10
N VAL A 131 -29.21 -8.58 -14.54
CA VAL A 131 -28.22 -8.01 -13.64
C VAL A 131 -28.45 -8.49 -12.20
N SER A 132 -27.40 -8.93 -11.53
CA SER A 132 -27.47 -9.36 -10.13
C SER A 132 -27.84 -8.20 -9.20
N PRO A 133 -28.74 -8.39 -8.22
CA PRO A 133 -29.07 -7.36 -7.23
C PRO A 133 -27.85 -6.88 -6.40
N VAL A 134 -26.80 -7.69 -6.30
CA VAL A 134 -25.56 -7.34 -5.57
C VAL A 134 -24.48 -6.77 -6.47
N ALA A 135 -24.74 -6.53 -7.75
CA ALA A 135 -23.76 -5.96 -8.66
C ALA A 135 -23.33 -4.55 -8.22
N LEU A 136 -24.30 -3.68 -7.90
CA LEU A 136 -24.00 -2.32 -7.48
C LEU A 136 -23.14 -2.24 -6.20
N PRO A 137 -23.45 -2.96 -5.11
CA PRO A 137 -22.55 -3.04 -3.94
C PRO A 137 -21.13 -3.50 -4.26
N ARG A 138 -20.93 -4.36 -5.26
CA ARG A 138 -19.61 -4.82 -5.68
C ARG A 138 -18.83 -3.78 -6.44
N MET A 139 -19.47 -3.10 -7.40
CA MET A 139 -18.77 -2.20 -8.35
C MET A 139 -18.67 -0.74 -7.90
N MET A 140 -19.38 -0.31 -6.85
CA MET A 140 -19.29 1.07 -6.37
C MET A 140 -17.89 1.39 -5.83
N ALA A 141 -17.44 2.63 -5.98
CA ALA A 141 -16.12 3.07 -5.53
C ALA A 141 -15.86 2.86 -4.03
N SER A 142 -16.92 2.91 -3.21
CA SER A 142 -16.88 2.67 -1.76
C SER A 142 -17.00 1.18 -1.38
N THR A 143 -16.91 0.24 -2.34
CA THR A 143 -17.17 -1.19 -2.08
C THR A 143 -16.35 -1.76 -0.92
N VAL A 144 -15.09 -1.34 -0.76
CA VAL A 144 -14.22 -1.83 0.32
C VAL A 144 -14.74 -1.36 1.67
N SER A 145 -14.81 -0.05 1.91
CA SER A 145 -15.24 0.48 3.23
C SER A 145 -16.67 0.12 3.58
N ALA A 146 -17.58 0.19 2.62
CA ALA A 146 -19.00 -0.13 2.85
C ALA A 146 -19.25 -1.59 3.21
N ASN A 147 -18.61 -2.53 2.49
CA ASN A 147 -18.72 -3.95 2.80
C ASN A 147 -18.08 -4.29 4.15
N LEU A 148 -16.87 -3.75 4.44
CA LEU A 148 -16.22 -3.95 5.73
C LEU A 148 -17.12 -3.46 6.88
N ALA A 149 -17.60 -2.21 6.80
CA ALA A 149 -18.47 -1.64 7.83
C ALA A 149 -19.74 -2.47 8.03
N THR A 150 -20.36 -2.92 6.95
CA THR A 150 -21.61 -3.70 6.99
C THR A 150 -21.40 -5.06 7.66
N VAL A 151 -20.39 -5.82 7.24
CA VAL A 151 -20.18 -7.19 7.72
C VAL A 151 -19.59 -7.21 9.12
N LEU A 152 -18.68 -6.29 9.43
CA LEU A 152 -18.10 -6.13 10.77
C LEU A 152 -19.06 -5.41 11.73
N ARG A 153 -20.18 -4.87 11.20
CA ARG A 153 -21.20 -4.13 11.96
C ARG A 153 -20.61 -2.96 12.75
N THR A 154 -19.69 -2.22 12.12
CA THR A 154 -19.14 -1.01 12.73
C THR A 154 -20.15 0.13 12.68
N THR A 155 -20.13 1.02 13.66
CA THR A 155 -21.08 2.13 13.79
C THR A 155 -20.42 3.49 13.63
N GLY A 156 -19.08 3.54 13.52
CA GLY A 156 -18.34 4.75 13.20
C GLY A 156 -18.39 5.10 11.69
N PRO A 157 -17.78 6.23 11.30
CA PRO A 157 -17.71 6.63 9.89
C PRO A 157 -17.08 5.56 9.00
N ALA A 158 -17.69 5.32 7.82
CA ALA A 158 -17.18 4.36 6.85
C ALA A 158 -17.04 5.02 5.49
N PHE A 159 -15.81 5.19 5.02
CA PHE A 159 -15.48 5.75 3.71
C PHE A 159 -14.08 5.31 3.28
N GLY A 160 -13.70 5.60 2.03
CA GLY A 160 -12.35 5.39 1.54
C GLY A 160 -11.95 6.52 0.62
N VAL A 161 -10.72 6.98 0.75
CA VAL A 161 -10.09 7.85 -0.24
C VAL A 161 -9.54 6.97 -1.34
N THR A 162 -9.82 7.31 -2.59
CA THR A 162 -9.22 6.68 -3.77
C THR A 162 -8.20 7.65 -4.36
N ALA A 163 -6.95 7.23 -4.41
CA ALA A 163 -5.82 8.04 -4.85
C ALA A 163 -4.76 7.16 -5.54
N ALA A 164 -5.21 6.30 -6.44
CA ALA A 164 -4.37 5.34 -7.15
C ALA A 164 -3.40 4.61 -6.18
N CYS A 165 -2.09 4.61 -6.48
CA CYS A 165 -1.07 3.92 -5.66
C CYS A 165 -0.91 4.50 -4.25
N ALA A 166 -1.35 5.73 -3.99
CA ALA A 166 -1.28 6.37 -2.68
C ALA A 166 -2.48 6.02 -1.77
N THR A 167 -3.50 5.33 -2.26
CA THR A 167 -4.77 5.04 -1.56
C THR A 167 -4.55 4.49 -0.15
N GLY A 168 -3.79 3.41 0.01
CA GLY A 168 -3.58 2.76 1.30
C GLY A 168 -2.89 3.66 2.32
N GLY A 169 -1.85 4.37 1.90
CA GLY A 169 -1.12 5.32 2.73
C GLY A 169 -1.99 6.51 3.16
N ILE A 170 -2.79 7.08 2.23
CA ILE A 170 -3.70 8.18 2.54
C ILE A 170 -4.79 7.73 3.52
N ASN A 171 -5.37 6.56 3.34
CA ASN A 171 -6.37 6.04 4.25
C ASN A 171 -5.83 5.86 5.68
N ILE A 172 -4.58 5.38 5.83
CA ILE A 172 -3.91 5.34 7.13
C ILE A 172 -3.70 6.75 7.69
N ALA A 173 -3.25 7.71 6.87
CA ALA A 173 -3.03 9.09 7.27
C ALA A 173 -4.32 9.76 7.76
N VAL A 174 -5.42 9.62 7.00
CA VAL A 174 -6.74 10.19 7.35
C VAL A 174 -7.29 9.55 8.62
N ALA A 175 -7.22 8.23 8.74
CA ALA A 175 -7.68 7.53 9.94
C ALA A 175 -6.89 7.97 11.20
N ALA A 176 -5.57 8.09 11.09
CA ALA A 176 -4.73 8.58 12.18
C ALA A 176 -5.10 10.02 12.59
N GLN A 177 -5.40 10.89 11.62
CA GLN A 177 -5.85 12.26 11.91
C GLN A 177 -7.21 12.27 12.63
N LEU A 178 -8.18 11.45 12.21
CA LEU A 178 -9.48 11.35 12.87
C LEU A 178 -9.34 10.91 14.33
N ILE A 179 -8.45 9.98 14.62
CA ILE A 179 -8.17 9.51 15.98
C ILE A 179 -7.46 10.60 16.79
N ALA A 180 -6.41 11.22 16.24
CA ALA A 180 -5.64 12.27 16.92
C ALA A 180 -6.52 13.50 17.28
N LEU A 181 -7.51 13.82 16.44
CA LEU A 181 -8.49 14.88 16.67
C LEU A 181 -9.62 14.45 17.65
N GLY A 182 -9.69 13.17 18.02
CA GLY A 182 -10.73 12.65 18.91
C GLY A 182 -12.09 12.45 18.25
N HIS A 183 -12.17 12.44 16.92
CA HIS A 183 -13.44 12.20 16.19
C HIS A 183 -13.88 10.75 16.29
N VAL A 184 -12.93 9.81 16.36
CA VAL A 184 -13.18 8.38 16.53
C VAL A 184 -12.16 7.78 17.49
N PRO A 185 -12.56 6.75 18.26
CA PRO A 185 -11.66 6.13 19.23
C PRO A 185 -10.64 5.17 18.61
N ALA A 186 -10.98 4.58 17.48
CA ALA A 186 -10.14 3.65 16.74
C ALA A 186 -10.61 3.57 15.28
N ALA A 187 -9.79 2.98 14.41
CA ALA A 187 -10.13 2.79 13.01
C ALA A 187 -9.49 1.51 12.43
N LEU A 188 -10.19 0.91 11.46
CA LEU A 188 -9.59 0.07 10.44
C LEU A 188 -9.17 0.96 9.27
N ALA A 189 -7.93 0.88 8.85
CA ALA A 189 -7.42 1.73 7.76
C ALA A 189 -6.55 0.94 6.79
N GLY A 190 -6.58 1.31 5.50
CA GLY A 190 -5.71 0.69 4.51
C GLY A 190 -6.24 0.69 3.09
N GLY A 191 -5.82 -0.30 2.32
CA GLY A 191 -6.21 -0.43 0.92
C GLY A 191 -6.14 -1.87 0.42
N ALA A 192 -6.83 -2.13 -0.66
CA ALA A 192 -6.84 -3.41 -1.35
C ALA A 192 -6.94 -3.22 -2.86
N GLU A 193 -6.31 -4.12 -3.61
CA GLU A 193 -6.42 -4.15 -5.07
C GLU A 193 -6.49 -5.57 -5.57
N ALA A 194 -7.24 -5.78 -6.65
CA ALA A 194 -7.39 -7.08 -7.31
C ALA A 194 -6.88 -7.01 -8.75
N ALA A 195 -6.28 -8.08 -9.22
CA ALA A 195 -5.90 -8.20 -10.62
C ALA A 195 -7.16 -8.25 -11.51
N ASP A 196 -7.19 -7.39 -12.54
CA ASP A 196 -8.28 -7.30 -13.51
C ASP A 196 -7.76 -7.01 -14.92
N SER A 197 -8.40 -7.60 -15.94
CA SER A 197 -7.92 -7.50 -17.33
C SER A 197 -8.05 -6.11 -17.92
N LEU A 198 -9.11 -5.36 -17.60
CA LEU A 198 -9.28 -4.00 -18.11
C LEU A 198 -8.28 -3.04 -17.46
N PHE A 199 -8.06 -3.21 -16.16
CA PHE A 199 -7.09 -2.42 -15.42
C PHE A 199 -5.67 -2.71 -15.92
N HIS A 200 -5.35 -3.98 -16.14
CA HIS A 200 -4.11 -4.43 -16.73
C HIS A 200 -3.90 -3.79 -18.12
N ALA A 201 -4.89 -3.88 -19.02
CA ALA A 201 -4.79 -3.31 -20.35
C ALA A 201 -4.55 -1.79 -20.34
N GLY A 202 -5.17 -1.07 -19.41
CA GLY A 202 -4.95 0.37 -19.24
C GLY A 202 -3.50 0.70 -18.92
N PHE A 203 -2.89 0.01 -17.95
CA PHE A 203 -1.47 0.20 -17.59
C PHE A 203 -0.52 -0.25 -18.70
N GLU A 204 -0.87 -1.31 -19.42
CA GLU A 204 -0.07 -1.75 -20.56
C GLU A 204 -0.06 -0.73 -21.69
N ALA A 205 -1.22 -0.14 -22.01
CA ALA A 205 -1.32 0.94 -23.00
C ALA A 205 -0.45 2.16 -22.61
N MET A 206 -0.28 2.42 -21.33
CA MET A 206 0.60 3.47 -20.79
C MET A 206 2.09 3.07 -20.81
N ARG A 207 2.44 1.85 -21.19
CA ARG A 207 3.80 1.29 -21.11
C ARG A 207 4.42 1.37 -19.70
N ALA A 208 3.59 1.23 -18.69
CA ALA A 208 4.01 1.26 -17.30
C ALA A 208 4.34 -0.14 -16.75
N TYR A 209 3.83 -1.19 -17.40
CA TYR A 209 4.13 -2.58 -17.09
C TYR A 209 5.51 -3.03 -17.54
N ASN A 210 6.02 -4.05 -16.87
CA ASN A 210 7.19 -4.80 -17.27
C ASN A 210 7.05 -5.30 -18.73
N ASP A 211 8.03 -5.01 -19.57
CA ASP A 211 8.08 -5.38 -20.99
C ASP A 211 9.42 -6.07 -21.31
N ASP A 212 9.66 -7.23 -20.70
CA ASP A 212 10.86 -8.05 -20.92
C ASP A 212 10.69 -9.03 -22.09
N GLY A 213 9.74 -8.76 -22.97
CA GLY A 213 9.47 -9.56 -24.16
C GLY A 213 8.63 -10.83 -23.88
N PRO A 214 8.60 -11.78 -24.83
CA PRO A 214 7.65 -12.89 -24.81
C PRO A 214 7.94 -13.98 -23.76
N ALA A 215 9.13 -13.99 -23.17
CA ALA A 215 9.56 -14.96 -22.17
C ALA A 215 10.30 -14.27 -21.01
N PRO A 216 9.60 -13.43 -20.24
CA PRO A 216 10.23 -12.73 -19.11
C PRO A 216 10.67 -13.73 -18.04
N ASP A 217 11.77 -13.42 -17.34
CA ASP A 217 12.18 -14.16 -16.15
C ASP A 217 11.22 -13.85 -15.00
N PRO A 218 10.38 -14.79 -14.53
CA PRO A 218 9.43 -14.54 -13.46
C PRO A 218 10.08 -14.21 -12.11
N LEU A 219 11.33 -14.61 -11.88
CA LEU A 219 12.05 -14.28 -10.66
C LEU A 219 12.49 -12.81 -10.66
N ARG A 220 12.87 -12.28 -11.82
CA ARG A 220 13.55 -10.99 -11.93
C ARG A 220 12.67 -9.89 -12.55
N ALA A 221 11.40 -10.16 -12.81
CA ALA A 221 10.51 -9.24 -13.52
C ALA A 221 10.30 -7.90 -12.80
N SER A 222 10.19 -7.89 -11.47
CA SER A 222 10.17 -6.67 -10.67
C SER A 222 11.54 -6.42 -10.06
N ARG A 223 12.22 -5.36 -10.52
CA ARG A 223 13.62 -5.08 -10.17
C ARG A 223 13.85 -3.57 -9.99
N PRO A 224 13.27 -2.97 -8.93
CA PRO A 224 13.46 -1.55 -8.66
C PRO A 224 14.95 -1.18 -8.67
N TYR A 225 15.27 -0.04 -9.29
CA TYR A 225 16.62 0.55 -9.41
C TYR A 225 17.58 -0.14 -10.37
N ALA A 226 17.25 -1.31 -10.92
CA ALA A 226 18.09 -1.96 -11.92
C ALA A 226 18.14 -1.13 -13.21
N ALA A 227 19.31 -1.08 -13.86
CA ALA A 227 19.51 -0.35 -15.12
C ALA A 227 18.65 -0.88 -16.27
N ASP A 228 18.35 -2.17 -16.25
CA ASP A 228 17.57 -2.88 -17.25
C ASP A 228 16.07 -3.05 -16.90
N ARG A 229 15.57 -2.33 -15.90
CA ARG A 229 14.14 -2.37 -15.53
C ARG A 229 13.27 -1.79 -16.64
N THR A 230 12.14 -2.40 -16.89
CA THR A 230 11.25 -2.05 -18.00
C THR A 230 9.85 -1.61 -17.58
N GLY A 231 9.55 -1.63 -16.30
CA GLY A 231 8.26 -1.28 -15.72
C GLY A 231 7.90 -2.14 -14.52
N PHE A 232 6.75 -1.89 -13.91
CA PHE A 232 6.32 -2.64 -12.74
C PHE A 232 5.64 -3.96 -13.11
N VAL A 233 5.64 -4.92 -12.20
CA VAL A 233 4.78 -6.11 -12.23
C VAL A 233 3.58 -5.84 -11.32
N PHE A 234 2.36 -6.06 -11.79
CA PHE A 234 1.17 -5.90 -10.96
C PHE A 234 1.18 -6.90 -9.80
N GLY A 235 0.77 -6.44 -8.63
CA GLY A 235 0.51 -7.29 -7.46
C GLY A 235 -0.93 -7.09 -6.99
N GLU A 236 -1.65 -8.16 -6.68
CA GLU A 236 -2.90 -8.04 -5.94
C GLU A 236 -2.64 -8.21 -4.45
N GLY A 237 -3.53 -7.66 -3.62
CA GLY A 237 -3.44 -7.83 -2.18
C GLY A 237 -4.27 -6.86 -1.39
N ALA A 238 -4.07 -6.90 -0.08
CA ALA A 238 -4.65 -5.96 0.88
C ALA A 238 -3.69 -5.76 2.05
N GLY A 239 -3.63 -4.52 2.53
CA GLY A 239 -3.04 -4.17 3.82
C GLY A 239 -4.08 -3.43 4.64
N ILE A 240 -4.42 -3.95 5.82
CA ILE A 240 -5.34 -3.31 6.76
C ILE A 240 -4.69 -3.25 8.13
N VAL A 241 -4.72 -2.07 8.74
CA VAL A 241 -4.23 -1.84 10.11
C VAL A 241 -5.35 -1.44 11.04
N VAL A 242 -5.23 -1.81 12.32
CA VAL A 242 -6.03 -1.25 13.41
C VAL A 242 -5.23 -0.10 14.03
N LEU A 243 -5.84 1.06 14.05
CA LEU A 243 -5.30 2.28 14.65
C LEU A 243 -6.12 2.67 15.88
N GLU A 244 -5.45 3.11 16.93
CA GLU A 244 -6.07 3.69 18.13
C GLU A 244 -5.07 4.61 18.85
N THR A 245 -5.50 5.30 19.90
CA THR A 245 -4.56 6.10 20.71
C THR A 245 -3.66 5.19 21.55
N ARG A 246 -2.43 5.63 21.83
CA ARG A 246 -1.53 4.92 22.76
C ARG A 246 -2.18 4.70 24.12
N ALA A 247 -2.92 5.68 24.62
CA ALA A 247 -3.64 5.56 25.89
C ALA A 247 -4.67 4.41 25.87
N SER A 248 -5.45 4.28 24.80
CA SER A 248 -6.40 3.19 24.61
C SER A 248 -5.69 1.83 24.55
N ALA A 249 -4.67 1.72 23.71
CA ALA A 249 -3.87 0.51 23.56
C ALA A 249 -3.25 0.04 24.87
N THR A 250 -2.64 0.96 25.63
CA THR A 250 -2.02 0.67 26.93
C THR A 250 -3.06 0.24 27.95
N ALA A 251 -4.20 0.95 28.03
CA ALA A 251 -5.26 0.65 29.01
C ALA A 251 -5.85 -0.76 28.85
N ARG A 252 -5.87 -1.31 27.63
CA ARG A 252 -6.37 -2.66 27.36
C ARG A 252 -5.27 -3.72 27.20
N GLY A 253 -3.99 -3.35 27.39
CA GLY A 253 -2.85 -4.27 27.28
C GLY A 253 -2.61 -4.77 25.85
N ALA A 254 -2.89 -3.95 24.83
CA ALA A 254 -2.63 -4.31 23.45
C ALA A 254 -1.14 -4.25 23.13
N GLU A 255 -0.69 -5.16 22.29
CA GLU A 255 0.63 -5.04 21.65
C GLU A 255 0.63 -3.85 20.68
N ILE A 256 1.63 -3.00 20.79
CA ILE A 256 1.85 -1.90 19.85
C ILE A 256 2.83 -2.38 18.78
N LEU A 257 2.40 -2.35 17.52
CA LEU A 257 3.19 -2.80 16.38
C LEU A 257 4.03 -1.69 15.75
N GLY A 258 3.62 -0.45 15.96
CA GLY A 258 4.29 0.74 15.44
C GLY A 258 3.53 2.01 15.82
N VAL A 259 4.16 3.14 15.59
CA VAL A 259 3.61 4.47 15.87
C VAL A 259 3.45 5.23 14.56
N VAL A 260 2.33 5.91 14.35
CA VAL A 260 2.15 6.86 13.25
C VAL A 260 2.46 8.26 13.76
N HIS A 261 3.72 8.69 13.61
CA HIS A 261 4.15 10.00 14.09
C HIS A 261 3.63 11.14 13.23
N GLY A 262 3.45 10.96 11.96
CA GLY A 262 2.96 11.99 11.07
C GLY A 262 2.68 11.48 9.67
N SER A 263 2.05 12.32 8.90
CA SER A 263 1.78 12.07 7.50
C SER A 263 1.85 13.38 6.71
N GLY A 264 2.22 13.31 5.45
CA GLY A 264 2.20 14.44 4.56
C GLY A 264 1.63 14.04 3.22
N MET A 265 0.80 14.90 2.66
CA MET A 265 0.18 14.70 1.35
C MET A 265 0.49 15.89 0.46
N SER A 266 0.62 15.64 -0.83
CA SER A 266 0.85 16.69 -1.84
C SER A 266 0.29 16.28 -3.19
N ALA A 267 0.20 17.25 -4.09
CA ALA A 267 -0.01 17.01 -5.51
C ALA A 267 1.24 17.44 -6.30
N ASN A 268 1.45 16.83 -7.48
CA ASN A 268 2.61 17.17 -8.32
C ASN A 268 2.55 18.59 -8.89
N GLY A 269 1.35 19.09 -9.22
CA GLY A 269 1.19 20.42 -9.80
C GLY A 269 1.84 20.59 -11.19
N SER A 270 2.23 19.50 -11.84
CA SER A 270 2.99 19.50 -13.10
C SER A 270 2.14 19.68 -14.37
N GLY A 271 0.81 19.58 -14.25
CA GLY A 271 -0.08 19.55 -15.41
C GLY A 271 -0.10 18.21 -16.15
N ASP A 272 0.64 17.21 -15.67
CA ASP A 272 0.69 15.86 -16.21
C ASP A 272 0.24 14.85 -15.14
N MET A 273 -0.71 13.99 -15.51
CA MET A 273 -1.30 13.02 -14.58
C MET A 273 -0.42 11.80 -14.32
N VAL A 274 0.51 11.50 -15.20
CA VAL A 274 1.25 10.22 -15.16
C VAL A 274 2.72 10.41 -14.86
N SER A 275 3.28 11.58 -15.12
CA SER A 275 4.70 11.85 -14.87
C SER A 275 5.00 12.00 -13.38
N PRO A 276 6.00 11.30 -12.85
CA PRO A 276 6.45 11.46 -11.48
C PRO A 276 7.05 12.87 -11.29
N SER A 277 7.03 13.37 -10.04
CA SER A 277 7.51 14.72 -9.71
C SER A 277 8.31 14.71 -8.42
N ALA A 278 9.60 14.99 -8.53
CA ALA A 278 10.45 15.14 -7.34
C ALA A 278 9.95 16.24 -6.40
N PRO A 279 9.57 17.46 -6.87
CA PRO A 279 8.98 18.48 -6.00
C PRO A 279 7.73 18.01 -5.24
N GLY A 280 6.85 17.24 -5.89
CA GLY A 280 5.66 16.66 -5.24
C GLY A 280 6.04 15.70 -4.11
N ALA A 281 6.94 14.75 -4.38
CA ALA A 281 7.44 13.81 -3.37
C ALA A 281 8.16 14.54 -2.21
N VAL A 282 8.99 15.54 -2.51
CA VAL A 282 9.64 16.41 -1.50
C VAL A 282 8.61 17.08 -0.60
N ALA A 283 7.56 17.67 -1.20
CA ALA A 283 6.52 18.36 -0.44
C ALA A 283 5.78 17.42 0.53
N ALA A 284 5.46 16.18 0.08
CA ALA A 284 4.84 15.18 0.94
C ALA A 284 5.76 14.78 2.10
N MET A 285 7.02 14.44 1.84
CA MET A 285 8.00 14.07 2.88
C MET A 285 8.22 15.20 3.89
N GLN A 286 8.41 16.42 3.42
CA GLN A 286 8.59 17.58 4.30
C GLN A 286 7.35 17.87 5.15
N ALA A 287 6.15 17.72 4.58
CA ALA A 287 4.90 17.88 5.34
C ALA A 287 4.77 16.79 6.42
N ALA A 288 5.14 15.54 6.11
CA ALA A 288 5.14 14.43 7.05
C ALA A 288 6.11 14.69 8.22
N LEU A 289 7.34 15.09 7.93
CA LEU A 289 8.35 15.44 8.93
C LEU A 289 7.89 16.60 9.82
N ARG A 290 7.34 17.67 9.23
CA ARG A 290 6.79 18.80 10.01
C ARG A 290 5.68 18.34 10.95
N GLN A 291 4.73 17.52 10.46
CA GLN A 291 3.64 17.00 11.29
C GLN A 291 4.18 16.07 12.38
N ALA A 292 5.22 15.31 12.08
CA ALA A 292 5.90 14.46 13.05
C ALA A 292 6.71 15.24 14.09
N GLY A 293 7.04 16.51 13.86
CA GLY A 293 7.98 17.27 14.71
C GLY A 293 9.39 16.70 14.63
N LEU A 294 9.74 16.05 13.52
CA LEU A 294 11.03 15.42 13.28
C LEU A 294 11.79 16.16 12.18
N SER A 295 13.09 16.06 12.23
CA SER A 295 14.01 16.54 11.20
C SER A 295 14.44 15.39 10.26
N PRO A 296 14.98 15.66 9.08
CA PRO A 296 15.52 14.60 8.23
C PRO A 296 16.60 13.76 8.92
N GLU A 297 17.33 14.33 9.87
CA GLU A 297 18.40 13.68 10.63
C GLU A 297 17.88 12.57 11.56
N ASP A 298 16.61 12.67 11.97
CA ASP A 298 15.95 11.69 12.85
C ASP A 298 15.50 10.43 12.12
N ILE A 299 15.55 10.40 10.79
CA ILE A 299 15.09 9.28 9.96
C ILE A 299 16.22 8.30 9.70
N ASP A 300 15.99 7.05 10.07
CA ASP A 300 16.97 5.97 9.94
C ASP A 300 16.80 5.15 8.64
N TYR A 301 15.61 5.18 8.03
CA TYR A 301 15.28 4.38 6.86
C TYR A 301 14.13 4.99 6.03
N VAL A 302 14.13 4.74 4.72
CA VAL A 302 13.00 5.06 3.84
C VAL A 302 12.55 3.81 3.09
N ASN A 303 11.31 3.40 3.30
CA ASN A 303 10.61 2.48 2.39
C ASN A 303 10.09 3.33 1.24
N THR A 304 10.68 3.17 0.08
CA THR A 304 10.38 3.96 -1.09
C THR A 304 9.20 3.42 -1.87
N HIS A 305 8.59 4.27 -2.66
CA HIS A 305 7.60 3.84 -3.65
C HIS A 305 8.20 2.89 -4.68
N GLY A 306 9.39 3.16 -5.23
CA GLY A 306 10.26 2.31 -6.04
C GLY A 306 9.55 1.20 -6.81
N THR A 307 8.89 1.53 -7.94
CA THR A 307 7.99 0.62 -8.66
C THR A 307 8.68 -0.21 -9.74
N SER A 308 9.98 -0.09 -9.93
CA SER A 308 10.70 -0.70 -11.07
C SER A 308 10.43 0.01 -12.42
N THR A 309 10.00 1.27 -12.37
CA THR A 309 9.83 2.08 -13.58
C THR A 309 11.09 2.89 -13.90
N PRO A 310 11.48 3.01 -15.18
CA PRO A 310 12.74 3.69 -15.55
C PRO A 310 12.85 5.12 -15.01
N VAL A 311 11.77 5.88 -15.06
CA VAL A 311 11.75 7.29 -14.64
C VAL A 311 11.39 7.46 -13.16
N GLY A 312 10.37 6.72 -12.69
CA GLY A 312 9.81 6.90 -11.34
C GLY A 312 10.82 6.67 -10.24
N ASP A 313 11.61 5.61 -10.36
CA ASP A 313 12.60 5.23 -9.36
C ASP A 313 13.69 6.31 -9.20
N VAL A 314 14.18 6.89 -10.32
CA VAL A 314 15.20 7.96 -10.29
C VAL A 314 14.64 9.24 -9.68
N VAL A 315 13.45 9.65 -10.11
CA VAL A 315 12.79 10.88 -9.63
C VAL A 315 12.53 10.83 -8.11
N GLU A 316 12.19 9.68 -7.57
CA GLU A 316 12.01 9.53 -6.12
C GLU A 316 13.34 9.69 -5.37
N ILE A 317 14.44 9.12 -5.89
CA ILE A 317 15.74 9.26 -5.25
C ILE A 317 16.26 10.71 -5.33
N ASP A 318 15.96 11.45 -6.40
CA ASP A 318 16.23 12.89 -6.45
C ASP A 318 15.45 13.67 -5.37
N ALA A 319 14.23 13.25 -5.08
CA ALA A 319 13.48 13.81 -3.97
C ALA A 319 14.14 13.49 -2.62
N LEU A 320 14.64 12.26 -2.41
CA LEU A 320 15.41 11.92 -1.20
C LEU A 320 16.69 12.76 -1.08
N ARG A 321 17.48 12.93 -2.16
CA ARG A 321 18.66 13.80 -2.16
C ARG A 321 18.31 15.20 -1.67
N THR A 322 17.19 15.74 -2.11
CA THR A 322 16.70 17.07 -1.74
C THR A 322 16.28 17.14 -0.26
N VAL A 323 15.46 16.19 0.22
CA VAL A 323 14.96 16.19 1.60
C VAL A 323 16.08 15.98 2.60
N PHE A 324 16.98 15.05 2.32
CA PHE A 324 18.07 14.67 3.21
C PHE A 324 19.35 15.49 2.99
N ARG A 325 19.34 16.51 2.09
CA ARG A 325 20.44 17.45 1.87
C ARG A 325 21.79 16.77 1.62
N GLY A 326 21.78 15.68 0.86
CA GLY A 326 22.96 14.89 0.54
C GLY A 326 23.36 13.84 1.59
N ARG A 327 22.70 13.78 2.75
CA ARG A 327 22.84 12.63 3.67
C ARG A 327 22.25 11.38 3.02
N ARG A 328 23.02 10.31 3.00
CA ARG A 328 22.58 9.02 2.45
C ARG A 328 21.83 8.22 3.50
N VAL A 329 20.53 8.48 3.65
CA VAL A 329 19.66 7.63 4.49
C VAL A 329 19.47 6.28 3.79
N PRO A 330 19.58 5.13 4.48
CA PRO A 330 19.28 3.84 3.89
C PRO A 330 17.87 3.80 3.31
N TYR A 331 17.71 3.29 2.09
CA TYR A 331 16.41 3.11 1.47
C TYR A 331 16.31 1.80 0.70
N SER A 332 15.11 1.29 0.57
CA SER A 332 14.82 0.15 -0.29
C SER A 332 13.37 0.13 -0.74
N SER A 333 13.07 -0.64 -1.78
CA SER A 333 11.72 -0.96 -2.23
C SER A 333 11.40 -2.43 -1.97
N THR A 334 10.26 -2.67 -1.36
CA THR A 334 9.73 -4.03 -1.17
C THR A 334 8.96 -4.55 -2.40
N LYS A 335 8.82 -3.73 -3.45
CA LYS A 335 8.09 -4.11 -4.67
C LYS A 335 8.85 -5.09 -5.59
N GLY A 336 10.15 -5.28 -5.36
CA GLY A 336 10.88 -6.42 -5.95
C GLY A 336 10.27 -7.76 -5.54
N TYR A 337 9.73 -7.83 -4.32
CA TYR A 337 9.09 -9.03 -3.76
C TYR A 337 7.61 -9.13 -4.12
N THR A 338 6.85 -8.09 -3.87
CA THR A 338 5.38 -8.11 -3.98
C THR A 338 4.86 -7.83 -5.38
N GLY A 339 5.66 -7.24 -6.26
CA GLY A 339 5.17 -6.45 -7.36
C GLY A 339 4.58 -5.14 -6.84
N HIS A 340 3.85 -4.42 -7.67
CA HIS A 340 3.17 -3.18 -7.29
C HIS A 340 1.68 -3.44 -7.03
N PRO A 341 1.25 -3.53 -5.76
CA PRO A 341 -0.14 -3.84 -5.41
C PRO A 341 -1.03 -2.58 -5.37
N ILE A 342 -0.71 -1.59 -6.19
CA ILE A 342 -1.44 -0.34 -6.41
C ILE A 342 -1.99 0.24 -5.10
N SER A 343 -3.32 0.18 -4.91
CA SER A 343 -4.01 0.77 -3.74
C SER A 343 -3.69 0.08 -2.41
N ALA A 344 -3.27 -1.18 -2.44
CA ALA A 344 -2.83 -1.90 -1.25
C ALA A 344 -1.40 -1.56 -0.85
N GLY A 345 -0.58 -1.03 -1.80
CA GLY A 345 0.86 -0.86 -1.65
C GLY A 345 1.26 -0.10 -0.40
N GLY A 346 0.76 1.12 -0.24
CA GLY A 346 1.14 1.97 0.90
C GLY A 346 0.75 1.40 2.26
N ALA A 347 -0.32 0.60 2.35
CA ALA A 347 -0.71 -0.05 3.59
C ALA A 347 0.15 -1.29 3.89
N LEU A 348 0.44 -2.11 2.89
CA LEU A 348 1.37 -3.24 3.02
C LEU A 348 2.77 -2.74 3.43
N GLU A 349 3.26 -1.71 2.77
CA GLU A 349 4.58 -1.13 3.03
C GLU A 349 4.67 -0.48 4.42
N ALA A 350 3.59 0.13 4.91
CA ALA A 350 3.51 0.61 6.29
C ALA A 350 3.64 -0.56 7.30
N ILE A 351 2.96 -1.69 7.05
CA ILE A 351 3.05 -2.90 7.88
C ILE A 351 4.49 -3.46 7.85
N PHE A 352 5.09 -3.59 6.66
CA PHE A 352 6.45 -4.08 6.51
C PHE A 352 7.48 -3.16 7.18
N THR A 353 7.29 -1.84 7.05
CA THR A 353 8.15 -0.84 7.71
C THR A 353 8.06 -0.94 9.22
N CYS A 354 6.86 -1.15 9.78
CA CYS A 354 6.72 -1.39 11.23
C CYS A 354 7.41 -2.70 11.68
N ALA A 355 7.37 -3.75 10.87
CA ALA A 355 8.11 -5.00 11.14
C ALA A 355 9.62 -4.76 11.14
N MET A 356 10.14 -4.02 10.16
CA MET A 356 11.56 -3.62 10.10
C MET A 356 11.98 -2.79 11.31
N LEU A 357 11.19 -1.78 11.69
CA LEU A 357 11.43 -0.94 12.86
C LEU A 357 11.48 -1.76 14.17
N ARG A 358 10.54 -2.69 14.37
CA ARG A 358 10.52 -3.54 15.57
C ARG A 358 11.69 -4.52 15.61
N GLY A 359 12.00 -5.11 14.46
CA GLY A 359 13.02 -6.15 14.36
C GLY A 359 14.44 -5.62 14.21
N GLY A 360 14.65 -4.32 13.95
CA GLY A 360 15.97 -3.74 13.73
C GLY A 360 16.65 -4.30 12.48
N TRP A 361 15.94 -4.36 11.36
CA TRP A 361 16.48 -4.85 10.09
C TRP A 361 15.86 -4.08 8.90
N ILE A 362 16.53 -4.14 7.74
CA ILE A 362 16.08 -3.53 6.49
C ILE A 362 15.98 -4.63 5.43
N ALA A 363 14.79 -4.72 4.79
CA ALA A 363 14.62 -5.56 3.60
C ALA A 363 15.42 -4.97 2.43
N PRO A 364 16.27 -5.73 1.73
CA PRO A 364 16.96 -5.20 0.57
C PRO A 364 16.04 -5.04 -0.63
N SER A 365 16.43 -4.16 -1.55
CA SER A 365 15.88 -4.14 -2.91
C SER A 365 16.49 -5.30 -3.69
N ILE A 366 15.73 -6.39 -3.86
CA ILE A 366 16.21 -7.53 -4.64
C ILE A 366 16.27 -7.17 -6.14
N HIS A 367 17.20 -7.80 -6.85
CA HIS A 367 17.37 -7.64 -8.29
C HIS A 367 17.74 -6.22 -8.77
N ALA A 368 18.26 -5.37 -7.88
CA ALA A 368 18.70 -4.02 -8.23
C ALA A 368 19.96 -3.97 -9.12
N GLU A 369 20.62 -5.10 -9.33
CA GLU A 369 21.82 -5.20 -10.18
C GLU A 369 21.48 -5.67 -11.62
N PRO A 370 22.16 -5.10 -12.64
CA PRO A 370 23.10 -3.98 -12.57
C PRO A 370 22.39 -2.68 -12.17
N LEU A 371 23.00 -1.89 -11.27
CA LEU A 371 22.41 -0.66 -10.77
C LEU A 371 22.31 0.40 -11.87
N ASP A 372 21.22 1.16 -11.88
CA ASP A 372 21.09 2.34 -12.75
C ASP A 372 22.18 3.36 -12.46
N ALA A 373 22.90 3.80 -13.49
CA ALA A 373 24.01 4.74 -13.37
C ALA A 373 23.63 6.07 -12.67
N ALA A 374 22.38 6.52 -12.83
CA ALA A 374 21.86 7.71 -12.14
C ALA A 374 21.77 7.55 -10.61
N LEU A 375 21.89 6.32 -10.09
CA LEU A 375 21.80 6.00 -8.66
C LEU A 375 23.15 5.57 -8.08
N ALA A 376 24.22 5.57 -8.85
CA ALA A 376 25.53 5.06 -8.43
C ALA A 376 26.11 5.81 -7.22
N ASP A 377 25.82 7.10 -7.07
CA ASP A 377 26.24 7.93 -5.95
C ASP A 377 25.37 7.75 -4.69
N TYR A 378 24.17 7.17 -4.84
CA TYR A 378 23.25 6.92 -3.73
C TYR A 378 22.50 5.61 -3.97
N PRO A 379 23.18 4.46 -3.82
CA PRO A 379 22.59 3.14 -4.08
C PRO A 379 21.58 2.72 -3.00
N PRO A 380 20.58 1.90 -3.35
CA PRO A 380 19.68 1.30 -2.37
C PRO A 380 20.40 0.25 -1.50
N VAL A 381 19.75 -0.15 -0.43
CA VAL A 381 20.16 -1.36 0.31
C VAL A 381 19.86 -2.58 -0.57
N THR A 382 20.89 -3.37 -0.91
CA THR A 382 20.80 -4.55 -1.80
C THR A 382 21.09 -5.87 -1.09
N ALA A 383 21.47 -5.83 0.19
CA ALA A 383 21.69 -7.02 1.02
C ALA A 383 20.94 -6.90 2.35
N PRO A 384 20.52 -8.02 2.96
CA PRO A 384 19.90 -7.98 4.28
C PRO A 384 20.79 -7.24 5.27
N THR A 385 20.23 -6.22 5.92
CA THR A 385 20.97 -5.34 6.81
C THR A 385 20.33 -5.34 8.19
N THR A 386 21.14 -5.50 9.24
CA THR A 386 20.71 -5.33 10.64
C THR A 386 21.16 -3.96 11.12
N GLN A 387 20.22 -3.16 11.58
CA GLN A 387 20.46 -1.80 12.04
C GLN A 387 19.37 -1.39 13.02
N GLU A 388 19.72 -0.72 14.11
CA GLU A 388 18.71 -0.10 14.97
C GLU A 388 17.97 0.99 14.20
N LEU A 389 16.63 0.89 14.19
CA LEU A 389 15.74 1.81 13.51
C LEU A 389 14.77 2.40 14.52
N ARG A 390 14.69 3.72 14.59
CA ARG A 390 13.75 4.46 15.46
C ARG A 390 12.60 5.03 14.65
N HIS A 391 12.92 5.70 13.54
CA HIS A 391 11.94 6.32 12.66
C HIS A 391 12.23 5.98 11.20
N ALA A 392 11.17 5.77 10.45
CA ALA A 392 11.25 5.54 9.03
C ALA A 392 10.18 6.33 8.27
N LEU A 393 10.48 6.67 7.02
CA LEU A 393 9.49 7.16 6.05
C LEU A 393 8.95 5.98 5.24
N SER A 394 7.66 6.03 4.90
CA SER A 394 7.05 5.15 3.91
C SER A 394 6.33 6.01 2.87
N ASN A 395 6.82 5.95 1.63
CA ASN A 395 6.35 6.78 0.53
C ASN A 395 5.39 6.02 -0.39
N SER A 396 4.33 6.67 -0.83
CA SER A 396 3.49 6.20 -1.91
C SER A 396 3.19 7.34 -2.88
N LEU A 397 3.60 7.16 -4.14
CA LEU A 397 3.47 8.16 -5.20
C LEU A 397 2.48 7.63 -6.24
N GLY A 398 1.32 8.28 -6.37
CA GLY A 398 0.22 7.79 -7.20
C GLY A 398 0.08 8.55 -8.52
N PHE A 399 -0.41 7.87 -9.55
CA PHE A 399 -0.94 8.53 -10.74
C PHE A 399 -2.01 9.55 -10.36
N GLY A 400 -2.17 10.60 -11.16
CA GLY A 400 -2.92 11.80 -10.77
C GLY A 400 -2.06 12.78 -9.98
N GLY A 401 -0.77 12.44 -9.78
CA GLY A 401 0.17 13.26 -9.04
C GLY A 401 -0.07 13.30 -7.53
N THR A 402 -0.80 12.34 -6.98
CA THR A 402 -1.11 12.27 -5.55
C THR A 402 0.01 11.56 -4.81
N ASN A 403 0.63 12.23 -3.85
CA ASN A 403 1.72 11.70 -3.05
C ASN A 403 1.33 11.64 -1.57
N VAL A 404 1.77 10.60 -0.89
CA VAL A 404 1.68 10.49 0.58
C VAL A 404 3.00 9.95 1.13
N CYS A 405 3.41 10.51 2.25
CA CYS A 405 4.50 10.00 3.07
C CYS A 405 3.98 9.79 4.49
N LEU A 406 4.23 8.64 5.06
CA LEU A 406 3.98 8.34 6.47
C LEU A 406 5.31 8.39 7.24
N VAL A 407 5.32 8.99 8.42
CA VAL A 407 6.41 8.86 9.38
C VAL A 407 6.00 7.81 10.41
N LEU A 408 6.69 6.69 10.36
CA LEU A 408 6.45 5.55 11.23
C LEU A 408 7.58 5.45 12.27
N GLY A 409 7.23 5.02 13.48
CA GLY A 409 8.17 4.86 14.57
C GLY A 409 8.08 3.50 15.24
N ARG A 410 9.19 3.13 15.89
CA ARG A 410 9.26 1.99 16.78
C ARG A 410 8.28 2.17 17.94
N PRO A 411 7.63 1.10 18.47
CA PRO A 411 6.70 1.14 19.59
C PRO A 411 7.23 1.81 20.87
#